data_be3ce6e2e5bee67e6183befcfc67da54
#
_entry.id   be3ce6e2e5bee67e6183befcfc67da54
#
_cell.length_a   1.000
_cell.length_b   1.000
_cell.length_c   1.000
_cell.angle_alpha   90.00
_cell.angle_beta   90.00
_cell.angle_gamma   90.00
#
_symmetry.space_group_name_H-M   'P 1'
#
loop_
_entity.id
_entity.type
_entity.pdbx_description
1 polymer ?
#
loop_
_entity_poly.entity_id
_entity_poly.type
_entity_poly.pdbx_seq_one_letter_code
_entity_poly.pdbx_strand_id
1 'polypeptide(L)'
;MHTHSLVDISQAGLKLAIQEIKEEMFDTPQCDYTIAKLLSHCGQFDAAERHIDDMLLKWGASPDVVALTERAYADMASLNAQHAANASVAMSQRASALTTSSAVA
;
A
#
# COMPACT_ATOMS: atom_id res chain seq x y z
N MET A 1 -9.17 -11.43 -19.25
CA MET A 1 -10.34 -11.35 -18.36
C MET A 1 -10.01 -11.52 -16.90
N HIS A 2 -9.26 -12.53 -16.53
CA HIS A 2 -8.91 -12.78 -15.14
C HIS A 2 -8.11 -11.65 -14.51
N THR A 3 -7.22 -11.02 -15.29
CA THR A 3 -6.42 -9.92 -14.81
C THR A 3 -7.30 -8.74 -14.40
N HIS A 4 -8.30 -8.41 -15.21
CA HIS A 4 -9.26 -7.37 -14.89
C HIS A 4 -10.07 -7.72 -13.67
N SER A 5 -10.50 -8.98 -13.59
CA SER A 5 -11.25 -9.47 -12.45
C SER A 5 -10.44 -9.33 -11.17
N LEU A 6 -9.13 -9.61 -11.22
CA LEU A 6 -8.24 -9.46 -10.07
C LEU A 6 -8.16 -8.01 -9.62
N VAL A 7 -8.06 -7.06 -10.56
CA VAL A 7 -8.01 -5.63 -10.22
C VAL A 7 -9.33 -5.20 -9.59
N ASP A 8 -10.45 -5.58 -10.21
CA ASP A 8 -11.78 -5.24 -9.71
C ASP A 8 -12.04 -5.90 -8.35
N ILE A 9 -11.65 -7.16 -8.22
CA ILE A 9 -11.76 -7.88 -6.95
C ILE A 9 -10.90 -7.21 -5.89
N SER A 10 -9.70 -6.74 -6.26
CA SER A 10 -8.83 -6.02 -5.32
C SER A 10 -9.51 -4.78 -4.77
N GLN A 11 -10.18 -4.00 -5.62
CA GLN A 11 -10.90 -2.81 -5.17
C GLN A 11 -12.07 -3.16 -4.26
N ALA A 12 -12.91 -4.10 -4.68
CA ALA A 12 -14.04 -4.56 -3.89
C ALA A 12 -13.57 -5.26 -2.61
N GLY A 13 -12.57 -6.11 -2.73
CA GLY A 13 -11.98 -6.82 -1.60
C GLY A 13 -11.35 -5.88 -0.60
N LEU A 14 -10.70 -4.82 -1.07
CA LEU A 14 -10.09 -3.81 -0.22
C LEU A 14 -11.16 -3.08 0.60
N LYS A 15 -12.26 -2.69 -0.03
CA LYS A 15 -13.37 -2.04 0.67
C LYS A 15 -13.97 -2.94 1.73
N LEU A 16 -14.17 -4.21 1.39
CA LEU A 16 -14.68 -5.20 2.35
C LEU A 16 -13.72 -5.41 3.51
N ALA A 17 -12.43 -5.53 3.21
CA ALA A 17 -11.41 -5.72 4.24
C ALA A 17 -11.36 -4.52 5.19
N ILE A 18 -11.44 -3.30 4.67
CA ILE A 18 -11.48 -2.10 5.49
C ILE A 18 -12.71 -2.09 6.38
N GLN A 19 -13.85 -2.45 5.83
CA GLN A 19 -15.10 -2.53 6.59
C GLN A 19 -14.99 -3.57 7.71
N GLU A 20 -14.46 -4.74 7.42
CA GLU A 20 -14.24 -5.79 8.42
C GLU A 20 -13.29 -5.35 9.53
N ILE A 21 -12.21 -4.67 9.16
CA ILE A 21 -11.26 -4.13 10.14
C ILE A 21 -11.97 -3.15 11.07
N LYS A 22 -12.79 -2.26 10.52
CA LYS A 22 -13.54 -1.29 11.33
C LYS A 22 -14.52 -1.96 12.26
N GLU A 23 -15.15 -3.04 11.80
CA GLU A 23 -16.09 -3.81 12.61
C GLU A 23 -15.40 -4.57 13.74
N GLU A 24 -14.24 -5.17 13.47
CA GLU A 24 -13.50 -5.97 14.45
C GLU A 24 -12.74 -5.11 15.46
N MET A 25 -12.09 -4.06 14.98
CA MET A 25 -11.19 -3.24 15.80
C MET A 25 -11.87 -1.99 16.35
N PHE A 26 -13.10 -1.75 15.92
CA PHE A 26 -13.85 -0.54 16.25
C PHE A 26 -13.09 0.71 15.84
N ASP A 27 -13.46 1.86 16.36
CA ASP A 27 -12.83 3.12 16.00
C ASP A 27 -11.67 3.40 16.97
N THR A 28 -10.49 2.94 16.62
CA THR A 28 -9.28 3.05 17.43
C THR A 28 -8.11 3.48 16.56
N PRO A 29 -7.04 4.07 17.14
CA PRO A 29 -5.84 4.39 16.39
C PRO A 29 -5.22 3.14 15.73
N GLN A 30 -5.28 2.00 16.40
CA GLN A 30 -4.77 0.74 15.86
C GLN A 30 -5.57 0.31 14.63
N CYS A 31 -6.87 0.56 14.62
CA CYS A 31 -7.72 0.31 13.46
C CYS A 31 -7.23 1.12 12.26
N ASP A 32 -7.03 2.42 12.46
CA ASP A 32 -6.54 3.31 11.41
C ASP A 32 -5.15 2.91 10.91
N TYR A 33 -4.26 2.50 11.81
CA TYR A 33 -2.94 2.00 11.46
C TYR A 33 -3.05 0.74 10.58
N THR A 34 -3.93 -0.20 10.96
CA THR A 34 -4.14 -1.44 10.21
C THR A 34 -4.68 -1.14 8.81
N ILE A 35 -5.60 -0.20 8.69
CA ILE A 35 -6.13 0.22 7.39
C ILE A 35 -5.04 0.86 6.52
N ALA A 36 -4.24 1.75 7.10
CA ALA A 36 -3.13 2.38 6.37
C ALA A 36 -2.13 1.33 5.88
N LYS A 37 -1.82 0.34 6.71
CA LYS A 37 -0.93 -0.77 6.35
C LYS A 37 -1.51 -1.58 5.19
N LEU A 38 -2.79 -1.89 5.24
CA LEU A 38 -3.47 -2.61 4.17
C LEU A 38 -3.43 -1.82 2.86
N LEU A 39 -3.74 -0.53 2.91
CA LEU A 39 -3.67 0.34 1.73
C LEU A 39 -2.28 0.34 1.12
N SER A 40 -1.25 0.41 1.95
CA SER A 40 0.15 0.36 1.51
C SER A 40 0.49 -0.96 0.83
N HIS A 41 0.05 -2.07 1.39
CA HIS A 41 0.27 -3.40 0.80
C HIS A 41 -0.44 -3.57 -0.53
N CYS A 42 -1.55 -2.87 -0.72
CA CYS A 42 -2.30 -2.89 -1.98
C CYS A 42 -1.77 -1.86 -3.01
N GLY A 43 -0.69 -1.15 -2.68
CA GLY A 43 -0.13 -0.14 -3.58
C GLY A 43 -0.90 1.18 -3.62
N GLN A 44 -1.86 1.36 -2.73
CA GLN A 44 -2.67 2.57 -2.64
C GLN A 44 -1.97 3.61 -1.75
N PHE A 45 -0.80 4.06 -2.19
CA PHE A 45 0.09 4.90 -1.37
C PHE A 45 -0.49 6.27 -1.05
N ASP A 46 -1.17 6.90 -2.03
CA ASP A 46 -1.79 8.21 -1.80
C ASP A 46 -2.92 8.12 -0.77
N ALA A 47 -3.72 7.07 -0.86
CA ALA A 47 -4.80 6.82 0.10
C ALA A 47 -4.24 6.49 1.47
N ALA A 48 -3.16 5.70 1.53
CA ALA A 48 -2.49 5.36 2.78
C ALA A 48 -1.95 6.62 3.47
N GLU A 49 -1.26 7.47 2.70
CA GLU A 49 -0.70 8.72 3.23
C GLU A 49 -1.79 9.62 3.81
N ARG A 50 -2.88 9.80 3.08
CA ARG A 50 -4.01 10.61 3.58
C ARG A 50 -4.60 10.01 4.84
N HIS A 51 -4.71 8.70 4.91
CA HIS A 51 -5.25 8.02 6.08
C HIS A 51 -4.35 8.20 7.29
N ILE A 52 -3.03 8.13 7.09
CA ILE A 52 -2.05 8.35 8.15
C ILE A 52 -2.11 9.81 8.65
N ASP A 53 -2.18 10.77 7.73
CA ASP A 53 -2.28 12.18 8.08
C ASP A 53 -3.55 12.44 8.90
N ASP A 54 -4.66 11.83 8.52
CA ASP A 54 -5.93 11.97 9.22
C ASP A 54 -5.88 11.39 10.64
N MET A 55 -5.02 10.42 10.91
CA MET A 55 -4.87 9.85 12.25
C MET A 55 -4.50 10.90 13.28
N LEU A 56 -3.57 11.79 12.94
CA LEU A 56 -3.16 12.85 13.86
C LEU A 56 -4.27 13.86 14.09
N LEU A 57 -5.05 14.17 13.06
CA LEU A 57 -6.18 15.07 13.18
C LEU A 57 -7.31 14.46 14.00
N LYS A 58 -7.53 13.18 13.84
CA LYS A 58 -8.64 12.47 14.49
C LYS A 58 -8.35 12.13 15.95
N TRP A 59 -7.14 11.63 16.23
CA TRP A 59 -6.78 11.09 17.53
C TRP A 59 -5.91 12.03 18.36
N GLY A 60 -5.37 13.09 17.74
CA GLY A 60 -4.43 13.98 18.37
C GLY A 60 -3.01 13.43 18.34
N ALA A 61 -2.06 14.25 18.80
CA ALA A 61 -0.65 13.93 18.71
C ALA A 61 -0.10 13.33 20.03
N SER A 62 -0.83 12.38 20.61
CA SER A 62 -0.34 11.66 21.78
C SER A 62 0.87 10.81 21.37
N PRO A 63 1.77 10.46 22.30
CA PRO A 63 2.95 9.66 21.96
C PRO A 63 2.62 8.34 21.29
N ASP A 64 1.55 7.68 21.70
CA ASP A 64 1.12 6.40 21.12
C ASP A 64 0.67 6.57 19.68
N VAL A 65 -0.11 7.62 19.39
CA VAL A 65 -0.60 7.89 18.04
C VAL A 65 0.54 8.32 17.13
N VAL A 66 1.44 9.18 17.63
CA VAL A 66 2.62 9.60 16.88
C VAL A 66 3.48 8.38 16.50
N ALA A 67 3.70 7.47 17.45
CA ALA A 67 4.47 6.25 17.18
C ALA A 67 3.82 5.40 16.09
N LEU A 68 2.49 5.25 16.10
CA LEU A 68 1.77 4.51 15.07
C LEU A 68 1.88 5.18 13.71
N THR A 69 1.75 6.50 13.66
CA THR A 69 1.86 7.23 12.38
C THR A 69 3.27 7.13 11.81
N GLU A 70 4.29 7.26 12.64
CA GLU A 70 5.68 7.11 12.21
C GLU A 70 5.94 5.72 11.65
N ARG A 71 5.44 4.70 12.33
CA ARG A 71 5.56 3.32 11.88
C ARG A 71 4.82 3.10 10.56
N ALA A 72 3.63 3.65 10.44
CA ALA A 72 2.84 3.54 9.22
C ALA A 72 3.54 4.19 8.03
N TYR A 73 4.14 5.37 8.24
CA TYR A 73 4.92 6.04 7.20
C TYR A 73 6.16 5.24 6.81
N ALA A 74 6.85 4.67 7.78
CA ALA A 74 8.03 3.86 7.51
C ALA A 74 7.66 2.60 6.70
N ASP A 75 6.59 1.92 7.08
CA ASP A 75 6.09 0.74 6.37
C ASP A 75 5.68 1.12 4.94
N MET A 76 4.96 2.22 4.79
CA MET A 76 4.52 2.71 3.47
C MET A 76 5.71 3.05 2.58
N ALA A 77 6.70 3.76 3.12
CA ALA A 77 7.90 4.14 2.37
C ALA A 77 8.69 2.92 1.91
N SER A 78 8.82 1.92 2.79
CA SER A 78 9.51 0.67 2.49
C SER A 78 8.80 -0.09 1.35
N LEU A 79 7.48 -0.22 1.44
CA LEU A 79 6.68 -0.90 0.42
C LEU A 79 6.70 -0.13 -0.91
N ASN A 80 6.65 1.20 -0.86
CA ASN A 80 6.74 2.02 -2.05
C ASN A 80 8.09 1.86 -2.74
N ALA A 81 9.17 1.82 -1.97
CA ALA A 81 10.52 1.59 -2.49
C ALA A 81 10.64 0.20 -3.15
N GLN A 82 10.08 -0.83 -2.51
CA GLN A 82 10.05 -2.17 -3.07
C GLN A 82 9.25 -2.22 -4.36
N HIS A 83 8.12 -1.54 -4.40
CA HIS A 83 7.27 -1.48 -5.58
C HIS A 83 8.00 -0.81 -6.75
N ALA A 84 8.66 0.30 -6.49
CA ALA A 84 9.46 1.02 -7.49
C ALA A 84 10.64 0.18 -7.96
N ALA A 85 11.33 -0.50 -7.05
CA ALA A 85 12.46 -1.38 -7.38
C ALA A 85 12.01 -2.54 -8.26
N ASN A 86 10.88 -3.16 -7.94
CA ASN A 86 10.33 -4.27 -8.72
C ASN A 86 9.94 -3.81 -10.13
N ALA A 87 9.34 -2.64 -10.25
CA ALA A 87 9.00 -2.06 -11.55
C ALA A 87 10.26 -1.79 -12.38
N SER A 88 11.30 -1.24 -11.74
CA SER A 88 12.57 -0.95 -12.37
C SER A 88 13.27 -2.23 -12.85
N VAL A 89 13.28 -3.27 -12.02
CA VAL A 89 13.86 -4.58 -12.39
C VAL A 89 13.10 -5.18 -13.57
N ALA A 90 11.77 -5.13 -13.54
CA ALA A 90 10.96 -5.65 -14.63
C ALA A 90 11.25 -4.93 -15.95
N MET A 91 11.41 -3.63 -15.93
CA MET A 91 11.77 -2.84 -17.10
C MET A 91 13.17 -3.17 -17.59
N SER A 92 14.13 -3.33 -16.69
CA SER A 92 15.51 -3.72 -17.04
C SER A 92 15.56 -5.09 -17.69
N GLN A 93 14.84 -6.05 -17.15
CA GLN A 93 14.76 -7.40 -17.69
C GLN A 93 14.15 -7.40 -19.08
N ARG A 94 13.10 -6.62 -19.28
CA ARG A 94 12.46 -6.48 -20.59
C ARG A 94 13.41 -5.88 -21.61
N ALA A 95 14.12 -4.82 -21.25
CA ALA A 95 15.09 -4.17 -22.12
C ALA A 95 16.24 -5.12 -22.48
N SER A 96 16.73 -5.87 -21.51
CA SER A 96 17.79 -6.87 -21.73
C SER A 96 17.33 -7.97 -22.68
N ALA A 97 16.12 -8.46 -22.51
CA ALA A 97 15.56 -9.50 -23.39
C ALA A 97 15.43 -9.00 -24.82
N LEU A 98 14.98 -7.77 -25.01
CA LEU A 98 14.86 -7.16 -26.32
C LEU A 98 16.22 -6.97 -26.98
N THR A 99 17.19 -6.49 -26.21
CA THR A 99 18.57 -6.31 -26.69
C THR A 99 19.18 -7.63 -27.09
N THR A 100 19.00 -8.66 -26.31
CA THR A 100 19.51 -10.01 -26.61
C THR A 100 18.90 -10.56 -27.89
N SER A 101 17.59 -10.40 -28.06
CA SER A 101 16.91 -10.80 -29.30
C SER A 101 17.48 -10.09 -30.51
N SER A 102 17.72 -8.79 -30.40
CA SER A 102 18.31 -8.01 -31.49
C SER A 102 19.70 -8.47 -31.84
N ALA A 103 20.51 -8.81 -30.82
CA ALA A 103 21.88 -9.26 -31.02
C ALA A 103 21.91 -10.62 -31.71
N VAL A 104 20.97 -11.50 -31.43
CA VAL A 104 20.87 -12.82 -32.04
C VAL A 104 20.38 -12.72 -33.49
N ALA A 105 19.44 -11.83 -33.69
CA ALA A 105 18.91 -11.63 -35.03
C ALA A 105 19.91 -10.96 -35.97
#